data_3586919dd265b25e6a3f37e43ef8c006
#
_entry.id   3586919dd265b25e6a3f37e43ef8c006
#
_cell.length_a   1.000
_cell.length_b   1.000
_cell.length_c   1.000
_cell.angle_alpha   90.00
_cell.angle_beta   90.00
_cell.angle_gamma   90.00
#
_symmetry.space_group_name_H-M   'P 1'
#
loop_
_entity.id
_entity.type
_entity.pdbx_description
1 polymer ?
#
loop_
_entity_poly.entity_id
_entity_poly.type
_entity_poly.pdbx_seq_one_letter_code
_entity_poly.pdbx_strand_id
1 'polypeptide(L)'
;MNAADLADHLKQQSRQHYGSLALDWLRYLTQHSAQVRPVFQKVRQRFLTSLPSDADGQVRRVAEKFALLASAGLLAIQAEVLDWPTQNVEAACLSQLNQWILARGGVTANEDQ
;
A
#
# COMPACT_ATOMS: atom_id res chain seq x y z
N MET A 1 19.53 6.61 -5.19
CA MET A 1 18.44 7.61 -5.36
C MET A 1 17.88 7.93 -3.99
N ASN A 2 17.86 9.18 -3.59
CA ASN A 2 17.26 9.58 -2.32
C ASN A 2 15.76 9.85 -2.49
N ALA A 3 15.07 10.14 -1.39
CA ALA A 3 13.62 10.33 -1.40
C ALA A 3 13.20 11.53 -2.27
N ALA A 4 13.98 12.62 -2.25
CA ALA A 4 13.68 13.80 -3.05
C ALA A 4 13.84 13.51 -4.55
N ASP A 5 14.87 12.78 -4.93
CA ASP A 5 15.08 12.39 -6.32
C ASP A 5 13.96 11.47 -6.82
N LEU A 6 13.50 10.55 -5.97
CA LEU A 6 12.39 9.68 -6.30
C LEU A 6 11.11 10.47 -6.51
N ALA A 7 10.82 11.43 -5.63
CA ALA A 7 9.63 12.27 -5.75
C ALA A 7 9.65 13.09 -7.04
N ASP A 8 10.80 13.67 -7.37
CA ASP A 8 10.96 14.44 -8.61
C ASP A 8 10.81 13.57 -9.85
N HIS A 9 11.37 12.35 -9.81
CA HIS A 9 11.24 11.40 -10.91
C HIS A 9 9.78 11.01 -11.13
N LEU A 10 9.06 10.72 -10.06
CA LEU A 10 7.64 10.37 -10.14
C LEU A 10 6.81 11.52 -10.70
N LYS A 11 7.07 12.76 -10.27
CA LYS A 11 6.39 13.93 -10.81
C LYS A 11 6.65 14.10 -12.30
N GLN A 12 7.90 13.93 -12.72
CA GLN A 12 8.27 14.07 -14.12
C GLN A 12 7.61 13.00 -14.99
N GLN A 13 7.63 11.75 -14.53
CA GLN A 13 6.97 10.64 -15.23
C GLN A 13 5.46 10.87 -15.29
N SER A 14 4.86 11.34 -14.22
CA SER A 14 3.44 11.64 -14.18
C SER A 14 3.05 12.70 -15.20
N ARG A 15 3.85 13.76 -15.34
CA ARG A 15 3.58 14.82 -16.33
C ARG A 15 3.69 14.31 -17.78
N GLN A 16 4.66 13.45 -18.05
CA GLN A 16 4.92 12.96 -19.42
C GLN A 16 3.96 11.86 -19.82
N HIS A 17 3.54 11.02 -18.87
CA HIS A 17 2.82 9.78 -19.16
C HIS A 17 1.49 9.66 -18.43
N TYR A 18 1.01 10.74 -17.84
CA TYR A 18 -0.17 10.70 -16.96
C TYR A 18 -1.37 9.99 -17.63
N GLY A 19 -1.75 10.42 -18.82
CA GLY A 19 -2.90 9.83 -19.51
C GLY A 19 -2.66 8.38 -19.91
N SER A 20 -1.46 8.09 -20.41
CA SER A 20 -1.06 6.76 -20.85
C SER A 20 -1.03 5.78 -19.68
N LEU A 21 -0.40 6.16 -18.56
CA LEU A 21 -0.31 5.32 -17.36
C LEU A 21 -1.68 5.05 -16.77
N ALA A 22 -2.53 6.07 -16.68
CA ALA A 22 -3.87 5.92 -16.15
C ALA A 22 -4.71 4.97 -16.99
N LEU A 23 -4.65 5.07 -18.31
CA LEU A 23 -5.38 4.18 -19.22
C LEU A 23 -4.87 2.75 -19.13
N ASP A 24 -3.55 2.56 -19.10
CA ASP A 24 -2.95 1.24 -18.99
C ASP A 24 -3.33 0.59 -17.66
N TRP A 25 -3.33 1.34 -16.58
CA TRP A 25 -3.74 0.88 -15.25
C TRP A 25 -5.21 0.47 -15.24
N LEU A 26 -6.09 1.31 -15.80
CA LEU A 26 -7.51 1.01 -15.87
C LEU A 26 -7.79 -0.22 -16.74
N ARG A 27 -7.11 -0.36 -17.86
CA ARG A 27 -7.23 -1.54 -18.71
C ARG A 27 -6.83 -2.80 -17.95
N TYR A 28 -5.71 -2.74 -17.24
CA TYR A 28 -5.23 -3.86 -16.45
C TYR A 28 -6.25 -4.25 -15.40
N LEU A 29 -6.75 -3.30 -14.64
CA LEU A 29 -7.76 -3.56 -13.60
C LEU A 29 -9.03 -4.16 -14.18
N THR A 30 -9.47 -3.67 -15.34
CA THR A 30 -10.66 -4.19 -16.02
C THR A 30 -10.45 -5.62 -16.50
N GLN A 31 -9.30 -5.91 -17.10
CA GLN A 31 -8.99 -7.25 -17.63
C GLN A 31 -8.71 -8.26 -16.51
N HIS A 32 -8.23 -7.81 -15.35
CA HIS A 32 -7.81 -8.66 -14.25
C HIS A 32 -8.66 -8.46 -13.00
N SER A 33 -9.91 -8.01 -13.16
CA SER A 33 -10.79 -7.73 -12.03
C SER A 33 -10.97 -8.92 -11.10
N ALA A 34 -10.97 -10.14 -11.66
CA ALA A 34 -11.08 -11.36 -10.85
C ALA A 34 -9.86 -11.58 -9.95
N GLN A 35 -8.72 -10.96 -10.24
CA GLN A 35 -7.48 -11.10 -9.46
C GLN A 35 -7.31 -10.01 -8.41
N VAL A 36 -7.98 -8.87 -8.58
CA VAL A 36 -7.80 -7.71 -7.69
C VAL A 36 -8.24 -8.05 -6.27
N ARG A 37 -9.44 -8.62 -6.13
CA ARG A 37 -9.98 -8.93 -4.82
C ARG A 37 -9.17 -9.98 -4.05
N PRO A 38 -8.78 -11.12 -4.67
CA PRO A 38 -7.93 -12.09 -3.97
C PRO A 38 -6.58 -11.51 -3.53
N VAL A 39 -5.95 -10.67 -4.34
CA VAL A 39 -4.68 -10.02 -3.97
C VAL A 39 -4.89 -9.15 -2.73
N PHE A 40 -5.92 -8.31 -2.74
CA PHE A 40 -6.23 -7.46 -1.60
C PHE A 40 -6.53 -8.28 -0.34
N GLN A 41 -7.30 -9.34 -0.46
CA GLN A 41 -7.63 -10.18 0.69
C GLN A 41 -6.40 -10.85 1.30
N LYS A 42 -5.47 -11.33 0.47
CA LYS A 42 -4.21 -11.93 0.96
C LYS A 42 -3.34 -10.90 1.68
N VAL A 43 -3.17 -9.72 1.08
CA VAL A 43 -2.36 -8.66 1.68
C VAL A 43 -3.01 -8.18 2.97
N ARG A 44 -4.31 -7.97 2.97
CA ARG A 44 -5.07 -7.58 4.15
C ARG A 44 -4.87 -8.56 5.30
N GLN A 45 -4.97 -9.86 4.99
CA GLN A 45 -4.78 -10.89 6.01
C GLN A 45 -3.37 -10.86 6.58
N ARG A 46 -2.35 -10.70 5.74
CA ARG A 46 -0.97 -10.59 6.22
C ARG A 46 -0.79 -9.38 7.13
N PHE A 47 -1.37 -8.24 6.77
CA PHE A 47 -1.26 -7.02 7.58
C PHE A 47 -1.98 -7.19 8.91
N LEU A 48 -3.20 -7.72 8.91
CA LEU A 48 -3.95 -7.93 10.16
C LEU A 48 -3.30 -8.99 11.05
N THR A 49 -2.72 -10.03 10.45
CA THR A 49 -2.02 -11.08 11.21
C THR A 49 -0.75 -10.54 11.87
N SER A 50 -0.12 -9.50 11.29
CA SER A 50 1.07 -8.87 11.88
C SER A 50 0.74 -8.06 13.13
N LEU A 51 -0.53 -7.74 13.37
CA LEU A 51 -0.95 -6.98 14.54
C LEU A 51 -1.17 -7.89 15.75
N PRO A 52 -0.91 -7.39 16.98
CA PRO A 52 -1.29 -8.11 18.17
C PRO A 52 -2.79 -8.34 18.24
N SER A 53 -3.23 -9.39 18.93
CA SER A 53 -4.64 -9.73 19.05
C SER A 53 -5.46 -8.66 19.80
N ASP A 54 -4.79 -7.84 20.62
CA ASP A 54 -5.43 -6.77 21.39
C ASP A 54 -5.49 -5.43 20.65
N ALA A 55 -5.07 -5.40 19.37
CA ALA A 55 -5.13 -4.17 18.58
C ALA A 55 -6.56 -3.65 18.49
N ASP A 56 -6.74 -2.34 18.69
CA ASP A 56 -8.07 -1.74 18.68
C ASP A 56 -8.61 -1.57 17.25
N GLY A 57 -9.89 -1.14 17.16
CA GLY A 57 -10.55 -1.01 15.86
C GLY A 57 -9.93 0.05 14.96
N GLN A 58 -9.37 1.12 15.53
CA GLN A 58 -8.70 2.15 14.73
C GLN A 58 -7.44 1.62 14.09
N VAL A 59 -6.62 0.87 14.83
CA VAL A 59 -5.40 0.27 14.31
C VAL A 59 -5.75 -0.71 13.19
N ARG A 60 -6.78 -1.52 13.37
CA ARG A 60 -7.21 -2.49 12.35
C ARG A 60 -7.67 -1.79 11.08
N ARG A 61 -8.44 -0.70 11.20
CA ARG A 61 -8.89 0.06 10.03
C ARG A 61 -7.75 0.72 9.27
N VAL A 62 -6.77 1.28 10.01
CA VAL A 62 -5.60 1.88 9.38
C VAL A 62 -4.74 0.80 8.71
N ALA A 63 -4.58 -0.35 9.35
CA ALA A 63 -3.87 -1.48 8.74
C ALA A 63 -4.52 -1.92 7.42
N GLU A 64 -5.86 -1.94 7.36
CA GLU A 64 -6.56 -2.26 6.11
C GLU A 64 -6.30 -1.23 5.01
N LYS A 65 -6.20 0.05 5.37
CA LYS A 65 -5.86 1.10 4.39
C LYS A 65 -4.44 0.94 3.86
N PHE A 66 -3.47 0.61 4.72
CA PHE A 66 -2.11 0.32 4.28
C PHE A 66 -2.07 -0.95 3.43
N ALA A 67 -2.88 -1.96 3.75
CA ALA A 67 -2.99 -3.17 2.94
C ALA A 67 -3.56 -2.86 1.56
N LEU A 68 -4.54 -1.98 1.46
CA LEU A 68 -5.09 -1.54 0.19
C LEU A 68 -4.02 -0.83 -0.65
N LEU A 69 -3.24 0.05 -0.03
CA LEU A 69 -2.15 0.74 -0.70
C LEU A 69 -1.09 -0.24 -1.21
N ALA A 70 -0.70 -1.21 -0.38
CA ALA A 70 0.27 -2.24 -0.77
C ALA A 70 -0.27 -3.09 -1.93
N SER A 71 -1.55 -3.45 -1.89
CA SER A 71 -2.20 -4.21 -2.96
C SER A 71 -2.18 -3.45 -4.28
N ALA A 72 -2.48 -2.15 -4.23
CA ALA A 72 -2.44 -1.30 -5.41
C ALA A 72 -1.02 -1.26 -6.00
N GLY A 73 0.01 -1.15 -5.15
CA GLY A 73 1.40 -1.19 -5.58
C GLY A 73 1.78 -2.50 -6.23
N LEU A 74 1.39 -3.63 -5.65
CA LEU A 74 1.67 -4.95 -6.21
C LEU A 74 0.99 -5.14 -7.57
N LEU A 75 -0.25 -4.72 -7.69
CA LEU A 75 -0.97 -4.81 -8.96
C LEU A 75 -0.35 -3.91 -10.02
N ALA A 76 0.13 -2.73 -9.64
CA ALA A 76 0.83 -1.83 -10.55
C ALA A 76 2.14 -2.43 -11.07
N ILE A 77 2.86 -3.18 -10.22
CA ILE A 77 4.07 -3.89 -10.63
C ILE A 77 3.69 -5.02 -11.61
N GLN A 78 2.65 -5.79 -11.33
CA GLN A 78 2.18 -6.85 -12.23
C GLN A 78 1.73 -6.30 -13.57
N ALA A 79 1.16 -5.10 -13.59
CA ALA A 79 0.73 -4.42 -14.81
C ALA A 79 1.90 -3.75 -15.56
N GLU A 80 3.11 -3.83 -15.04
CA GLU A 80 4.31 -3.19 -15.57
C GLU A 80 4.21 -1.66 -15.60
N VAL A 81 3.33 -1.10 -14.77
CA VAL A 81 3.23 0.35 -14.58
C VAL A 81 4.34 0.85 -13.67
N LEU A 82 4.71 0.05 -12.67
CA LEU A 82 5.83 0.33 -11.76
C LEU A 82 6.89 -0.76 -11.92
N ASP A 83 8.16 -0.33 -11.85
CA ASP A 83 9.31 -1.22 -11.94
C ASP A 83 10.03 -1.27 -10.60
N TRP A 84 9.33 -1.72 -9.57
CA TRP A 84 9.88 -1.87 -8.22
C TRP A 84 9.88 -3.35 -7.81
N PRO A 85 10.83 -3.76 -6.94
CA PRO A 85 10.78 -5.11 -6.38
C PRO A 85 9.50 -5.31 -5.56
N THR A 86 8.79 -6.41 -5.80
CA THR A 86 7.50 -6.67 -5.16
C THR A 86 7.59 -6.72 -3.64
N GLN A 87 8.65 -7.33 -3.12
CA GLN A 87 8.83 -7.44 -1.67
C GLN A 87 9.00 -6.10 -0.98
N ASN A 88 9.47 -5.08 -1.69
CA ASN A 88 9.69 -3.77 -1.09
C ASN A 88 8.40 -3.00 -0.85
N VAL A 89 7.37 -3.25 -1.64
CA VAL A 89 6.07 -2.57 -1.51
C VAL A 89 5.42 -2.93 -0.18
N GLU A 90 5.26 -4.21 0.11
CA GLU A 90 4.66 -4.65 1.37
C GLU A 90 5.52 -4.23 2.56
N ALA A 91 6.84 -4.41 2.46
CA ALA A 91 7.75 -4.05 3.54
C ALA A 91 7.68 -2.55 3.85
N ALA A 92 7.63 -1.70 2.83
CA ALA A 92 7.51 -0.26 3.02
C ALA A 92 6.19 0.11 3.69
N CYS A 93 5.09 -0.48 3.26
CA CYS A 93 3.77 -0.21 3.85
C CYS A 93 3.68 -0.70 5.28
N LEU A 94 4.22 -1.87 5.59
CA LEU A 94 4.28 -2.38 6.96
C LEU A 94 5.14 -1.49 7.85
N SER A 95 6.27 -1.02 7.34
CA SER A 95 7.13 -0.09 8.08
C SER A 95 6.40 1.20 8.42
N GLN A 96 5.66 1.77 7.47
CA GLN A 96 4.88 2.97 7.69
C GLN A 96 3.75 2.74 8.70
N LEU A 97 3.09 1.60 8.62
CA LEU A 97 2.06 1.23 9.58
C LEU A 97 2.64 1.16 10.99
N ASN A 98 3.79 0.51 11.15
CA ASN A 98 4.46 0.39 12.45
C ASN A 98 4.88 1.75 12.99
N GLN A 99 5.37 2.65 12.14
CA GLN A 99 5.72 4.01 12.55
C GLN A 99 4.49 4.79 13.01
N TRP A 100 3.37 4.64 12.31
CA TRP A 100 2.13 5.27 12.71
C TRP A 100 1.64 4.76 14.08
N ILE A 101 1.71 3.44 14.30
CA ILE A 101 1.33 2.83 15.58
C ILE A 101 2.20 3.38 16.71
N LEU A 102 3.52 3.45 16.50
CA LEU A 102 4.43 4.00 17.51
C LEU A 102 4.13 5.46 17.79
N ALA A 103 3.85 6.25 16.76
CA ALA A 103 3.56 7.68 16.91
C ALA A 103 2.28 7.93 17.72
N ARG A 104 1.29 7.04 17.62
CA ARG A 104 0.06 7.19 18.40
C ARG A 104 0.15 6.61 19.82
N GLY A 105 1.23 5.90 20.15
CA GLY A 105 1.45 5.35 21.48
C GLY A 105 1.12 3.87 21.65
N GLY A 106 0.88 3.13 20.55
CA GLY A 106 0.69 1.68 20.59
C GLY A 106 -0.57 1.20 19.89
N VAL A 107 -0.86 -0.09 20.03
CA VAL A 107 -1.95 -0.78 19.32
C VAL A 107 -3.29 -0.71 20.03
N THR A 108 -3.31 -0.28 21.29
CA THR A 108 -4.53 -0.19 22.07
C THR A 108 -4.96 1.26 22.26
N ALA A 109 -6.28 1.47 22.36
CA ALA A 109 -6.80 2.80 22.65
C ALA A 109 -6.29 3.27 23.99
N ASN A 110 -5.84 4.53 24.05
CA ASN A 110 -5.46 5.16 25.32
C ASN A 110 -6.61 6.06 25.76
N GLU A 111 -7.29 5.63 26.81
CA GLU A 111 -8.49 6.31 27.32
C GLU A 111 -8.18 7.71 27.89
N ASP A 112 -6.92 7.98 28.22
CA ASP A 112 -6.49 9.26 28.76
C ASP A 112 -6.22 10.30 27.67
N GLN A 113 -6.43 9.96 26.43
CA GLN A 113 -6.22 10.87 25.29
C GLN A 113 -7.51 11.39 24.72
#